data_f4c18bbbddc61f963f9621caef583f35
#
_entry.id   f4c18bbbddc61f963f9621caef583f35
#
_cell.length_a   1.000
_cell.length_b   1.000
_cell.length_c   1.000
_cell.angle_alpha   90.00
_cell.angle_beta   90.00
_cell.angle_gamma   90.00
#
_symmetry.space_group_name_H-M   'P 1'
#
loop_
_entity.id
_entity.type
_entity.pdbx_description
1 polymer ?
#
loop_
_entity_poly.entity_id
_entity_poly.type
_entity_poly.pdbx_seq_one_letter_code
_entity_poly.pdbx_strand_id
1 'polypeptide(L)'
;LFDEDSSTYSKSKHAFELGCDWGLILRVRMPFCDILHDRSFITKIYKYDNLIDRVNSKTYIPQLLDFMEHFISKGYEAKEKDILNFVNPEALSTARVTQLMEKYDVSNPDWEWVHFSDLNTTANRSNCVMSTDKLENEYGYEMWTEEVALESALTNIISV
;
A
#
# COMPACT_ATOMS: atom_id res chain seq x y z
N LEU A 1 6.63 -13.79 -13.32
CA LEU A 1 7.93 -14.37 -13.61
C LEU A 1 8.99 -13.47 -13.00
N PHE A 2 9.82 -14.02 -12.09
CA PHE A 2 10.97 -13.30 -11.52
C PHE A 2 12.16 -13.59 -12.43
N ASP A 3 12.84 -12.52 -12.84
CA ASP A 3 14.08 -12.59 -13.61
C ASP A 3 15.31 -12.57 -12.68
N GLU A 4 16.50 -12.67 -13.26
CA GLU A 4 17.75 -12.67 -12.50
C GLU A 4 17.95 -11.35 -11.73
N ASP A 5 17.36 -10.24 -12.24
CA ASP A 5 17.48 -8.89 -11.69
C ASP A 5 16.47 -8.63 -10.53
N SER A 6 15.58 -9.58 -10.24
CA SER A 6 14.62 -9.43 -9.16
C SER A 6 15.31 -9.41 -7.79
N SER A 7 14.90 -8.45 -6.93
CA SER A 7 15.52 -8.31 -5.61
C SER A 7 15.35 -9.57 -4.74
N THR A 8 16.30 -9.82 -3.84
CA THR A 8 16.22 -10.90 -2.85
C THR A 8 14.94 -10.83 -2.03
N TYR A 9 14.47 -9.61 -1.72
CA TYR A 9 13.21 -9.39 -1.03
C TYR A 9 12.01 -9.93 -1.84
N SER A 10 11.92 -9.60 -3.13
CA SER A 10 10.86 -10.09 -4.01
C SER A 10 10.90 -11.61 -4.14
N LYS A 11 12.09 -12.17 -4.31
CA LYS A 11 12.30 -13.63 -4.39
C LYS A 11 11.87 -14.35 -3.09
N SER A 12 12.18 -13.78 -1.92
CA SER A 12 11.78 -14.37 -0.63
C SER A 12 10.26 -14.33 -0.41
N LYS A 13 9.59 -13.25 -0.79
CA LYS A 13 8.13 -13.16 -0.70
C LYS A 13 7.43 -14.16 -1.62
N HIS A 14 7.94 -14.31 -2.84
CA HIS A 14 7.41 -15.30 -3.77
C HIS A 14 7.65 -16.75 -3.29
N ALA A 15 8.83 -17.03 -2.77
CA ALA A 15 9.12 -18.35 -2.20
C ALA A 15 8.18 -18.67 -1.03
N PHE A 16 7.86 -17.69 -0.18
CA PHE A 16 6.87 -17.87 0.88
C PHE A 16 5.48 -18.19 0.30
N GLU A 17 5.02 -17.44 -0.71
CA GLU A 17 3.74 -17.70 -1.35
C GLU A 17 3.69 -19.09 -1.99
N LEU A 18 4.79 -19.58 -2.59
CA LEU A 18 4.85 -20.92 -3.17
C LEU A 18 4.85 -22.02 -2.10
N GLY A 19 5.57 -21.82 -1.02
CA GLY A 19 5.72 -22.79 0.05
C GLY A 19 4.57 -22.83 1.07
N CYS A 20 3.62 -21.89 0.98
CA CYS A 20 2.44 -21.91 1.83
C CYS A 20 1.35 -22.77 1.18
N ASP A 21 0.98 -23.87 1.80
CA ASP A 21 0.01 -24.83 1.25
C ASP A 21 -1.45 -24.55 1.69
N TRP A 22 -1.64 -23.73 2.70
CA TRP A 22 -2.96 -23.40 3.25
C TRP A 22 -2.96 -21.98 3.83
N GLY A 23 -4.15 -21.42 3.99
CA GLY A 23 -4.35 -20.12 4.63
C GLY A 23 -4.57 -18.97 3.65
N LEU A 24 -4.98 -17.84 4.19
CA LEU A 24 -5.21 -16.62 3.44
C LEU A 24 -3.95 -15.75 3.44
N ILE A 25 -3.40 -15.52 2.27
CA ILE A 25 -2.26 -14.62 2.06
C ILE A 25 -2.76 -13.26 1.63
N LEU A 26 -2.52 -12.23 2.43
CA LEU A 26 -2.85 -10.85 2.09
C LEU A 26 -1.60 -10.14 1.54
N ARG A 27 -1.66 -9.75 0.27
CA ARG A 27 -0.63 -8.92 -0.35
C ARG A 27 -0.93 -7.47 -0.03
N VAL A 28 -0.14 -6.88 0.85
CA VAL A 28 -0.20 -5.46 1.21
C VAL A 28 0.92 -4.69 0.53
N ARG A 29 0.68 -3.40 0.24
CA ARG A 29 1.66 -2.55 -0.42
C ARG A 29 1.67 -1.15 0.19
N MET A 30 2.85 -0.58 0.38
CA MET A 30 3.02 0.80 0.88
C MET A 30 2.02 1.16 1.99
N PRO A 31 2.07 0.46 3.14
CA PRO A 31 1.08 0.63 4.20
C PRO A 31 1.13 2.04 4.79
N PHE A 32 -0.05 2.58 5.12
CA PHE A 32 -0.23 3.85 5.82
C PHE A 32 -1.34 3.76 6.87
N CYS A 33 -1.33 4.66 7.83
CA CYS A 33 -2.24 4.68 8.96
C CYS A 33 -2.43 6.12 9.49
N ASP A 34 -3.28 6.26 10.48
CA ASP A 34 -3.73 7.50 11.11
C ASP A 34 -2.68 8.18 12.00
N ILE A 35 -1.51 7.60 12.12
CA ILE A 35 -0.42 8.13 12.94
C ILE A 35 0.89 8.24 12.15
N LEU A 36 1.71 9.20 12.50
CA LEU A 36 3.05 9.34 11.95
C LEU A 36 3.97 8.28 12.57
N HIS A 37 4.24 7.24 11.80
CA HIS A 37 5.13 6.14 12.17
C HIS A 37 6.16 5.90 11.06
N ASP A 38 7.41 5.64 11.38
CA ASP A 38 8.52 5.52 10.42
C ASP A 38 8.30 4.51 9.28
N ARG A 39 7.45 3.52 9.49
CA ARG A 39 7.08 2.54 8.45
C ARG A 39 5.87 2.93 7.62
N SER A 40 5.11 3.97 8.04
CA SER A 40 3.98 4.49 7.30
C SER A 40 4.43 5.17 6.00
N PHE A 41 3.69 4.93 4.91
CA PHE A 41 3.96 5.57 3.62
C PHE A 41 3.87 7.10 3.72
N ILE A 42 2.87 7.65 4.42
CA ILE A 42 2.70 9.11 4.63
C ILE A 42 3.95 9.69 5.29
N THR A 43 4.43 9.06 6.37
CA THR A 43 5.63 9.53 7.08
C THR A 43 6.89 9.47 6.21
N LYS A 44 7.01 8.46 5.35
CA LYS A 44 8.14 8.37 4.42
C LYS A 44 8.11 9.48 3.38
N ILE A 45 6.94 9.75 2.78
CA ILE A 45 6.80 10.87 1.84
C ILE A 45 7.12 12.18 2.54
N TYR A 46 6.61 12.40 3.75
CA TYR A 46 6.91 13.59 4.54
C TYR A 46 8.41 13.79 4.79
N LYS A 47 9.16 12.71 5.03
CA LYS A 47 10.60 12.77 5.36
C LYS A 47 11.54 12.80 4.15
N TYR A 48 11.04 12.49 2.95
CA TYR A 48 11.89 12.47 1.76
C TYR A 48 12.00 13.86 1.15
N ASP A 49 13.21 14.27 0.80
CA ASP A 49 13.45 15.50 0.05
C ASP A 49 13.21 15.28 -1.45
N ASN A 50 13.62 14.12 -1.97
CA ASN A 50 13.48 13.78 -3.38
C ASN A 50 12.29 12.85 -3.63
N LEU A 51 11.35 13.28 -4.44
CA LEU A 51 10.14 12.52 -4.80
C LEU A 51 10.14 12.13 -6.27
N ILE A 52 9.62 10.94 -6.55
CA ILE A 52 9.39 10.42 -7.90
C ILE A 52 7.88 10.28 -8.10
N ASP A 53 7.36 10.81 -9.19
CA ASP A 53 5.95 10.59 -9.52
C ASP A 53 5.74 9.21 -10.10
N ARG A 54 5.07 8.36 -9.34
CA ARG A 54 4.72 6.98 -9.72
C ARG A 54 3.36 6.60 -9.15
N VAL A 55 2.57 5.90 -9.96
CA VAL A 55 1.30 5.32 -9.53
C VAL A 55 1.56 3.95 -8.91
N ASN A 56 1.20 3.78 -7.65
CA ASN A 56 1.33 2.51 -6.93
C ASN A 56 0.15 2.33 -6.00
N SER A 57 -0.35 1.11 -5.89
CA SER A 57 -1.34 0.77 -4.87
C SER A 57 -0.78 0.93 -3.47
N LYS A 58 -1.62 1.32 -2.53
CA LYS A 58 -1.31 1.49 -1.12
C LYS A 58 -2.35 0.78 -0.25
N THR A 59 -2.01 0.48 0.98
CA THR A 59 -2.88 -0.22 1.93
C THR A 59 -3.11 0.64 3.15
N TYR A 60 -4.36 0.97 3.43
CA TYR A 60 -4.79 1.62 4.65
C TYR A 60 -4.94 0.59 5.77
N ILE A 61 -4.09 0.68 6.79
CA ILE A 61 -4.02 -0.31 7.87
C ILE A 61 -5.31 -0.44 8.69
N PRO A 62 -6.03 0.64 9.03
CA PRO A 62 -7.31 0.48 9.72
C PRO A 62 -8.31 -0.41 8.97
N GLN A 63 -8.42 -0.30 7.64
CA GLN A 63 -9.28 -1.20 6.86
C GLN A 63 -8.77 -2.65 6.83
N LEU A 64 -7.46 -2.86 6.92
CA LEU A 64 -6.92 -4.22 7.06
C LEU A 64 -7.37 -4.87 8.37
N LEU A 65 -7.38 -4.13 9.46
CA LEU A 65 -7.86 -4.61 10.76
C LEU A 65 -9.37 -4.88 10.74
N ASP A 66 -10.15 -3.97 10.16
CA ASP A 66 -11.58 -4.13 9.96
C ASP A 66 -11.91 -5.37 9.10
N PHE A 67 -11.17 -5.59 8.02
CA PHE A 67 -11.32 -6.82 7.22
C PHE A 67 -11.00 -8.08 8.02
N MET A 68 -9.99 -8.08 8.85
CA MET A 68 -9.66 -9.24 9.68
C MET A 68 -10.79 -9.56 10.67
N GLU A 69 -11.38 -8.54 11.28
CA GLU A 69 -12.57 -8.67 12.12
C GLU A 69 -13.77 -9.24 11.33
N HIS A 70 -14.03 -8.67 10.14
CA HIS A 70 -15.07 -9.15 9.22
C HIS A 70 -14.85 -10.63 8.86
N PHE A 71 -13.63 -10.99 8.45
CA PHE A 71 -13.26 -12.35 8.07
C PHE A 71 -13.52 -13.35 9.21
N ILE A 72 -13.11 -13.02 10.43
CA ILE A 72 -13.32 -13.86 11.61
C ILE A 72 -14.80 -13.95 11.96
N SER A 73 -15.51 -12.82 11.97
CA SER A 73 -16.94 -12.76 12.36
C SER A 73 -17.84 -13.54 11.40
N LYS A 74 -17.48 -13.63 10.14
CA LYS A 74 -18.20 -14.43 9.11
C LYS A 74 -17.89 -15.92 9.21
N GLY A 75 -16.97 -16.33 10.08
CA GLY A 75 -16.56 -17.72 10.20
C GLY A 75 -15.87 -18.26 8.95
N TYR A 76 -15.22 -17.40 8.17
CA TYR A 76 -14.43 -17.87 7.04
C TYR A 76 -13.30 -18.76 7.54
N GLU A 77 -13.21 -19.95 7.01
CA GLU A 77 -12.12 -20.88 7.26
C GLU A 77 -11.22 -20.94 6.03
N ALA A 78 -9.94 -20.67 6.24
CA ALA A 78 -8.94 -20.89 5.20
C ALA A 78 -8.65 -22.40 5.06
N LYS A 79 -9.49 -23.11 4.28
CA LYS A 79 -9.33 -24.56 4.05
C LYS A 79 -8.25 -24.88 3.04
N GLU A 80 -8.06 -23.99 2.09
CA GLU A 80 -7.07 -24.07 1.03
C GLU A 80 -6.29 -22.76 0.97
N LYS A 81 -5.17 -22.77 0.29
CA LYS A 81 -4.40 -21.57 0.03
C LYS A 81 -5.20 -20.58 -0.82
N ASP A 82 -5.35 -19.38 -0.34
CA ASP A 82 -5.89 -18.28 -1.11
C ASP A 82 -5.01 -17.02 -1.02
N ILE A 83 -5.01 -16.21 -2.08
CA ILE A 83 -4.19 -15.00 -2.18
C ILE A 83 -5.09 -13.83 -2.57
N LEU A 84 -5.10 -12.80 -1.73
CA LEU A 84 -5.82 -11.55 -1.96
C LEU A 84 -4.86 -10.37 -2.06
N ASN A 85 -5.10 -9.50 -3.02
CA ASN A 85 -4.49 -8.18 -3.01
C ASN A 85 -5.29 -7.30 -2.06
N PHE A 86 -4.69 -6.93 -0.94
CA PHE A 86 -5.31 -6.05 0.05
C PHE A 86 -4.73 -4.64 -0.09
N VAL A 87 -5.29 -3.88 -1.00
CA VAL A 87 -4.89 -2.50 -1.32
C VAL A 87 -6.13 -1.65 -1.56
N ASN A 88 -6.02 -0.34 -1.36
CA ASN A 88 -7.10 0.58 -1.69
C ASN A 88 -7.20 0.72 -3.23
N PRO A 89 -8.41 0.62 -3.82
CA PRO A 89 -8.63 0.83 -5.25
C PRO A 89 -8.35 2.27 -5.68
N GLU A 90 -8.32 2.50 -7.00
CA GLU A 90 -8.05 3.81 -7.61
C GLU A 90 -6.69 4.38 -7.20
N ALA A 91 -5.64 3.59 -7.42
CA ALA A 91 -4.28 3.93 -7.04
C ALA A 91 -3.85 5.32 -7.51
N LEU A 92 -3.38 6.14 -6.59
CA LEU A 92 -2.96 7.52 -6.84
C LEU A 92 -1.45 7.61 -7.17
N SER A 93 -1.10 8.62 -7.96
CA SER A 93 0.28 9.01 -8.16
C SER A 93 0.89 9.66 -6.91
N THR A 94 2.21 9.68 -6.79
CA THR A 94 2.88 10.40 -5.70
C THR A 94 2.52 11.88 -5.71
N ALA A 95 2.42 12.48 -6.90
CA ALA A 95 2.01 13.88 -7.05
C ALA A 95 0.60 14.13 -6.49
N ARG A 96 -0.36 13.21 -6.71
CA ARG A 96 -1.69 13.38 -6.12
C ARG A 96 -1.67 13.23 -4.60
N VAL A 97 -0.88 12.30 -4.09
CA VAL A 97 -0.69 12.12 -2.64
C VAL A 97 -0.11 13.39 -1.98
N THR A 98 0.92 13.98 -2.55
CA THR A 98 1.50 15.24 -1.99
C THR A 98 0.52 16.40 -2.03
N GLN A 99 -0.31 16.54 -3.08
CA GLN A 99 -1.38 17.55 -3.11
C GLN A 99 -2.40 17.36 -1.97
N LEU A 100 -2.75 16.11 -1.66
CA LEU A 100 -3.60 15.82 -0.51
C LEU A 100 -2.90 16.15 0.81
N MET A 101 -1.63 15.78 0.96
CA MET A 101 -0.86 16.11 2.14
C MET A 101 -0.71 17.63 2.35
N GLU A 102 -0.51 18.41 1.29
CA GLU A 102 -0.52 19.89 1.33
C GLU A 102 -1.88 20.44 1.76
N LYS A 103 -2.98 19.91 1.22
CA LYS A 103 -4.36 20.29 1.59
C LYS A 103 -4.64 20.12 3.09
N TYR A 104 -3.98 19.15 3.72
CA TYR A 104 -4.14 18.81 5.13
C TYR A 104 -2.95 19.28 6.01
N ASP A 105 -2.16 20.24 5.56
CA ASP A 105 -1.01 20.80 6.29
C ASP A 105 0.03 19.76 6.77
N VAL A 106 0.12 18.62 6.09
CA VAL A 106 1.11 17.56 6.30
C VAL A 106 2.11 17.55 5.16
N SER A 107 2.76 18.68 4.91
CA SER A 107 3.71 18.81 3.80
C SER A 107 5.13 19.03 4.29
N ASN A 108 6.10 18.68 3.44
CA ASN A 108 7.50 19.04 3.61
C ASN A 108 7.85 20.14 2.59
N PRO A 109 8.27 21.34 3.02
CA PRO A 109 8.59 22.45 2.12
C PRO A 109 9.80 22.17 1.22
N ASP A 110 10.61 21.17 1.56
CA ASP A 110 11.86 20.84 0.87
C ASP A 110 11.68 19.75 -0.20
N TRP A 111 10.43 19.35 -0.55
CA TRP A 111 10.18 18.40 -1.61
C TRP A 111 10.70 18.85 -2.97
N GLU A 112 11.57 18.06 -3.56
CA GLU A 112 12.04 18.22 -4.93
C GLU A 112 11.60 17.05 -5.82
N TRP A 113 11.04 17.33 -7.00
CA TRP A 113 10.69 16.32 -7.99
C TRP A 113 11.91 15.94 -8.81
N VAL A 114 12.27 14.66 -8.76
CA VAL A 114 13.41 14.13 -9.50
C VAL A 114 12.97 13.07 -10.51
N HIS A 115 13.69 12.97 -11.61
CA HIS A 115 13.45 11.90 -12.55
C HIS A 115 14.07 10.61 -12.03
N PHE A 116 13.42 9.46 -12.29
CA PHE A 116 13.90 8.17 -11.79
C PHE A 116 15.32 7.84 -12.24
N SER A 117 15.68 8.22 -13.47
CA SER A 117 17.04 8.03 -14.01
C SER A 117 18.13 8.73 -13.20
N ASP A 118 17.79 9.79 -12.46
CA ASP A 118 18.74 10.61 -11.73
C ASP A 118 19.04 10.04 -10.34
N LEU A 119 18.26 9.02 -9.94
CA LEU A 119 18.47 8.31 -8.68
C LEU A 119 19.38 7.10 -8.86
N ASN A 120 20.45 7.07 -8.12
CA ASN A 120 21.35 5.92 -8.07
C ASN A 120 20.73 4.79 -7.21
N THR A 121 19.72 4.10 -7.75
CA THR A 121 19.03 3.00 -7.07
C THR A 121 19.52 1.65 -7.57
N THR A 122 19.74 0.71 -6.65
CA THR A 122 20.19 -0.66 -6.94
C THR A 122 19.11 -1.53 -7.57
N ALA A 123 17.84 -1.11 -7.59
CA ALA A 123 16.73 -1.87 -8.13
C ALA A 123 15.79 -0.97 -8.93
N ASN A 124 15.34 -1.46 -10.08
CA ASN A 124 14.30 -0.82 -10.87
C ASN A 124 13.02 -0.65 -10.05
N ARG A 125 12.40 0.52 -10.15
CA ARG A 125 11.10 0.79 -9.54
C ARG A 125 10.03 0.83 -10.62
N SER A 126 9.05 -0.05 -10.47
CA SER A 126 7.89 -0.13 -11.38
C SER A 126 6.67 0.56 -10.78
N ASN A 127 5.74 1.00 -11.63
CA ASN A 127 4.36 1.19 -11.24
C ASN A 127 3.76 -0.19 -10.91
N CYS A 128 3.10 -0.31 -9.79
CA CYS A 128 2.45 -1.54 -9.40
C CYS A 128 1.05 -1.22 -8.86
N VAL A 129 0.08 -1.41 -9.75
CA VAL A 129 -1.35 -1.28 -9.42
C VAL A 129 -1.93 -2.69 -9.36
N MET A 130 -2.61 -2.98 -8.26
CA MET A 130 -3.17 -4.30 -7.96
C MET A 130 -4.69 -4.21 -7.96
N SER A 131 -5.38 -5.19 -8.58
CA SER A 131 -6.82 -5.29 -8.57
C SER A 131 -7.33 -5.80 -7.22
N THR A 132 -8.48 -5.28 -6.77
CA THR A 132 -9.23 -5.68 -5.57
C THR A 132 -10.47 -6.53 -5.89
N ASP A 133 -10.72 -6.80 -7.17
CA ASP A 133 -11.94 -7.47 -7.65
C ASP A 133 -12.25 -8.77 -6.89
N LYS A 134 -11.20 -9.54 -6.57
CA LYS A 134 -11.36 -10.78 -5.83
C LYS A 134 -11.82 -10.55 -4.39
N LEU A 135 -11.31 -9.55 -3.72
CA LEU A 135 -11.69 -9.17 -2.36
C LEU A 135 -13.18 -8.79 -2.31
N GLU A 136 -13.63 -8.01 -3.27
CA GLU A 136 -15.01 -7.55 -3.36
C GLU A 136 -15.96 -8.69 -3.76
N ASN A 137 -15.63 -9.44 -4.82
CA ASN A 137 -16.55 -10.45 -5.40
C ASN A 137 -16.62 -11.76 -4.60
N GLU A 138 -15.52 -12.20 -3.98
CA GLU A 138 -15.47 -13.50 -3.30
C GLU A 138 -15.64 -13.36 -1.77
N TYR A 139 -15.18 -12.24 -1.19
CA TYR A 139 -15.23 -11.99 0.26
C TYR A 139 -16.26 -10.94 0.66
N GLY A 140 -16.87 -10.24 -0.31
CA GLY A 140 -17.91 -9.25 -0.06
C GLY A 140 -17.43 -8.07 0.79
N TYR A 141 -16.12 -7.75 0.71
CA TYR A 141 -15.53 -6.65 1.44
C TYR A 141 -15.14 -5.52 0.49
N GLU A 142 -15.81 -4.38 0.64
CA GLU A 142 -15.60 -3.19 -0.16
C GLU A 142 -14.55 -2.27 0.49
N MET A 143 -13.48 -2.00 -0.24
CA MET A 143 -12.44 -1.08 0.19
C MET A 143 -12.81 0.36 -0.17
N TRP A 144 -12.44 1.30 0.69
CA TRP A 144 -12.45 2.73 0.31
C TRP A 144 -11.48 2.98 -0.85
N THR A 145 -11.77 3.96 -1.71
CA THR A 145 -10.79 4.42 -2.68
C THR A 145 -9.53 4.92 -1.96
N GLU A 146 -8.40 4.88 -2.63
CA GLU A 146 -7.14 5.34 -2.02
C GLU A 146 -7.22 6.81 -1.59
N GLU A 147 -7.95 7.65 -2.33
CA GLU A 147 -8.15 9.06 -1.99
C GLU A 147 -8.92 9.22 -0.68
N VAL A 148 -10.05 8.54 -0.52
CA VAL A 148 -10.86 8.58 0.70
C VAL A 148 -10.07 8.08 1.91
N ALA A 149 -9.32 6.99 1.74
CA ALA A 149 -8.49 6.42 2.79
C ALA A 149 -7.36 7.36 3.22
N LEU A 150 -6.73 8.05 2.26
CA LEU A 150 -5.69 9.04 2.56
C LEU A 150 -6.25 10.27 3.25
N GLU A 151 -7.39 10.81 2.80
CA GLU A 151 -8.05 11.94 3.46
C GLU A 151 -8.43 11.61 4.91
N SER A 152 -8.95 10.40 5.16
CA SER A 152 -9.24 9.92 6.51
C SER A 152 -7.98 9.90 7.38
N ALA A 153 -6.89 9.29 6.88
CA ALA A 153 -5.64 9.20 7.62
C ALA A 153 -5.04 10.58 7.92
N LEU A 154 -5.03 11.49 6.94
CA LEU A 154 -4.48 12.85 7.09
C LEU A 154 -5.29 13.67 8.09
N THR A 155 -6.62 13.56 8.07
CA THR A 155 -7.50 14.23 9.05
C THR A 155 -7.17 13.79 10.48
N ASN A 156 -6.96 12.50 10.69
CA ASN A 156 -6.65 11.95 12.00
C ASN A 156 -5.23 12.33 12.48
N ILE A 157 -4.26 12.40 11.59
CA ILE A 157 -2.89 12.85 11.89
C ILE A 157 -2.86 14.27 12.44
N ILE A 158 -3.66 15.19 11.89
CA ILE A 158 -3.72 16.59 12.33
C ILE A 158 -4.40 16.73 13.71
N SER A 159 -5.29 15.81 14.05
CA SER A 159 -6.08 15.85 15.26
C SER A 159 -5.32 15.40 16.52
N VAL A 160 -4.07 14.98 16.39
CA VAL A 160 -3.17 14.54 17.46
C VAL A 160 -2.11 15.59 17.76
#